data_55b68578c9195e0629d6501fed293d59
#
_entry.id   55b68578c9195e0629d6501fed293d59
#
_cell.length_a   1.000
_cell.length_b   1.000
_cell.length_c   1.000
_cell.angle_alpha   90.00
_cell.angle_beta   90.00
_cell.angle_gamma   90.00
#
_symmetry.space_group_name_H-M   'P 1'
#
loop_
_entity.id
_entity.type
_entity.pdbx_description
1 polymer ?
#
loop_
_entity_poly.entity_id
_entity_poly.type
_entity_poly.pdbx_seq_one_letter_code
_entity_poly.pdbx_strand_id
1 'polypeptide(L)'
;MSNNNDYDISNSKDCETYINQFIQEFTIRSAEIGKGTIIKRALPSRQKRLVGAWCFLDHAGPVSFPAGDGLDVGPHPHIGLQTFTWMIEGTMMHTDSLGSKQLIRPKQVNLMTAGHGISHTEVAPDTETKMHAAQLWIALPDDKRNMEPKFEHYPELPVVTKDQVEFTILVGDFLDTVSPVQVHTPLVGVDLTAQANTKTRIPLNPNFEYAFMALEGIAQVNGHELNADNMVVLET
;
A
#
# COMPACT_ATOMS: atom_id res chain seq x y z
N MET A 1 5.52 -46.20 -14.22
CA MET A 1 5.45 -45.49 -15.52
C MET A 1 5.39 -44.02 -15.22
N SER A 2 6.50 -43.34 -15.30
CA SER A 2 6.62 -41.91 -15.06
C SER A 2 6.21 -41.17 -16.34
N ASN A 3 5.14 -40.35 -16.23
CA ASN A 3 4.78 -39.43 -17.30
C ASN A 3 5.77 -38.25 -17.23
N ASN A 4 6.77 -38.28 -18.12
CA ASN A 4 7.53 -37.10 -18.48
C ASN A 4 6.65 -36.29 -19.43
N ASN A 5 5.95 -35.31 -18.90
CA ASN A 5 5.46 -34.21 -19.69
C ASN A 5 6.56 -33.15 -19.71
N ASP A 6 7.38 -33.18 -20.74
CA ASP A 6 8.26 -32.08 -21.10
C ASP A 6 7.33 -30.90 -21.52
N TYR A 7 7.10 -29.99 -20.61
CA TYR A 7 6.49 -28.71 -20.96
C TYR A 7 7.56 -27.88 -21.67
N ASP A 8 7.39 -27.72 -22.95
CA ASP A 8 8.21 -26.83 -23.77
C ASP A 8 7.92 -25.37 -23.34
N ILE A 9 8.80 -24.83 -22.49
CA ILE A 9 8.71 -23.47 -21.93
C ILE A 9 8.92 -22.39 -23.02
N SER A 10 9.17 -22.78 -24.26
CA SER A 10 9.50 -21.88 -25.37
C SER A 10 8.28 -21.28 -26.10
N ASN A 11 7.05 -21.68 -25.80
CA ASN A 11 5.87 -21.22 -26.53
C ASN A 11 5.26 -19.98 -25.86
N SER A 12 5.59 -18.79 -26.40
CA SER A 12 5.14 -17.50 -25.86
C SER A 12 3.62 -17.36 -25.72
N LYS A 13 2.84 -18.11 -26.50
CA LYS A 13 1.36 -18.10 -26.41
C LYS A 13 0.85 -18.84 -25.18
N ASP A 14 1.49 -19.92 -24.78
CA ASP A 14 1.14 -20.66 -23.56
C ASP A 14 1.47 -19.85 -22.31
N CYS A 15 2.54 -19.05 -22.37
CA CYS A 15 2.92 -18.14 -21.31
C CYS A 15 1.89 -17.01 -21.10
N GLU A 16 1.36 -16.41 -22.18
CA GLU A 16 0.32 -15.38 -22.09
C GLU A 16 -0.99 -15.93 -21.53
N THR A 17 -1.39 -17.14 -21.96
CA THR A 17 -2.62 -17.79 -21.47
C THR A 17 -2.51 -18.17 -20.01
N TYR A 18 -1.33 -18.55 -19.54
CA TYR A 18 -1.07 -18.91 -18.14
C TYR A 18 -1.10 -17.65 -17.23
N ILE A 19 -0.50 -16.56 -17.70
CA ILE A 19 -0.48 -15.27 -16.96
C ILE A 19 -1.91 -14.73 -16.76
N ASN A 20 -2.78 -14.83 -17.76
CA ASN A 20 -4.15 -14.34 -17.67
C ASN A 20 -5.06 -15.16 -16.72
N GLN A 21 -4.70 -16.38 -16.39
CA GLN A 21 -5.45 -17.21 -15.43
C GLN A 21 -5.19 -16.85 -13.96
N PHE A 22 -4.12 -16.14 -13.67
CA PHE A 22 -3.69 -15.79 -12.31
C PHE A 22 -3.87 -14.31 -11.94
N ILE A 23 -4.54 -13.52 -12.79
CA ILE A 23 -4.84 -12.12 -12.49
C ILE A 23 -6.32 -11.96 -12.21
N GLN A 24 -6.65 -11.50 -11.01
CA GLN A 24 -7.99 -11.05 -10.66
C GLN A 24 -8.04 -9.54 -10.62
N GLU A 25 -9.02 -8.97 -11.32
CA GLU A 25 -9.29 -7.54 -11.27
C GLU A 25 -10.44 -7.24 -10.31
N PHE A 26 -10.27 -6.18 -9.52
CA PHE A 26 -11.24 -5.72 -8.54
C PHE A 26 -11.55 -4.25 -8.76
N THR A 27 -12.83 -3.92 -8.85
CA THR A 27 -13.27 -2.52 -8.88
C THR A 27 -13.12 -1.89 -7.50
N ILE A 28 -12.44 -0.76 -7.43
CA ILE A 28 -12.24 0.03 -6.24
C ILE A 28 -13.49 0.89 -6.00
N ARG A 29 -13.92 0.99 -4.75
CA ARG A 29 -15.08 1.80 -4.36
C ARG A 29 -14.66 3.14 -3.78
N SER A 30 -15.43 4.19 -4.06
CA SER A 30 -15.31 5.44 -3.30
C SER A 30 -15.91 5.28 -1.91
N ALA A 31 -15.31 5.94 -0.93
CA ALA A 31 -15.80 6.03 0.43
C ALA A 31 -15.50 7.44 0.96
N GLU A 32 -16.20 7.84 2.00
CA GLU A 32 -16.00 9.11 2.68
C GLU A 32 -15.34 8.85 4.04
N ILE A 33 -14.36 9.67 4.40
CA ILE A 33 -13.69 9.63 5.69
C ILE A 33 -13.61 11.03 6.31
N GLY A 34 -13.52 11.09 7.64
CA GLY A 34 -13.44 12.35 8.37
C GLY A 34 -14.59 13.30 8.06
N LYS A 35 -14.29 14.54 7.73
CA LYS A 35 -15.26 15.60 7.41
C LYS A 35 -15.53 15.70 5.90
N GLY A 36 -15.83 14.60 5.22
CA GLY A 36 -16.23 14.63 3.82
C GLY A 36 -15.10 14.38 2.82
N THR A 37 -13.92 13.93 3.26
CA THR A 37 -12.83 13.58 2.34
C THR A 37 -13.18 12.30 1.59
N ILE A 38 -13.23 12.37 0.26
CA ILE A 38 -13.47 11.20 -0.60
C ILE A 38 -12.17 10.46 -0.85
N ILE A 39 -12.20 9.16 -0.62
CA ILE A 39 -11.08 8.24 -0.86
C ILE A 39 -11.50 7.08 -1.77
N LYS A 40 -10.51 6.39 -2.31
CA LYS A 40 -10.68 5.15 -3.08
C LYS A 40 -10.27 3.96 -2.19
N ARG A 41 -11.23 3.12 -1.78
CA ARG A 41 -11.01 1.95 -0.93
C ARG A 41 -10.88 0.67 -1.74
N ALA A 42 -9.67 0.13 -1.80
CA ALA A 42 -9.37 -1.11 -2.50
C ALA A 42 -9.56 -2.34 -1.60
N LEU A 43 -9.11 -2.26 -0.34
CA LEU A 43 -9.25 -3.31 0.67
C LEU A 43 -9.91 -2.76 1.94
N PRO A 44 -10.73 -3.55 2.66
CA PRO A 44 -11.30 -4.82 2.23
C PRO A 44 -12.45 -4.63 1.23
N SER A 45 -12.62 -5.59 0.34
CA SER A 45 -13.79 -5.71 -0.51
C SER A 45 -14.55 -7.01 -0.20
N ARG A 46 -15.74 -7.19 -0.80
CA ARG A 46 -16.49 -8.47 -0.67
C ARG A 46 -15.74 -9.63 -1.34
N GLN A 47 -15.01 -9.35 -2.39
CA GLN A 47 -14.30 -10.34 -3.20
C GLN A 47 -12.91 -10.66 -2.65
N LYS A 48 -12.23 -9.67 -2.06
CA LYS A 48 -10.87 -9.81 -1.49
C LYS A 48 -10.78 -9.05 -0.17
N ARG A 49 -10.49 -9.76 0.89
CA ARG A 49 -10.37 -9.15 2.23
C ARG A 49 -8.94 -8.80 2.59
N LEU A 50 -8.00 -9.64 2.12
CA LEU A 50 -6.58 -9.56 2.44
C LEU A 50 -5.76 -9.79 1.16
N VAL A 51 -4.57 -9.20 1.13
CA VAL A 51 -3.47 -9.58 0.24
C VAL A 51 -2.27 -9.84 1.14
N GLY A 52 -1.93 -11.11 1.35
CA GLY A 52 -1.04 -11.51 2.44
C GLY A 52 -1.53 -10.95 3.77
N ALA A 53 -0.69 -10.20 4.50
CA ALA A 53 -1.06 -9.54 5.76
C ALA A 53 -1.69 -8.14 5.58
N TRP A 54 -1.73 -7.60 4.36
CA TRP A 54 -2.39 -6.33 4.08
C TRP A 54 -3.91 -6.50 4.16
N CYS A 55 -4.54 -5.86 5.14
CA CYS A 55 -5.99 -6.00 5.40
C CYS A 55 -6.79 -4.72 5.12
N PHE A 56 -6.13 -3.65 4.70
CA PHE A 56 -6.75 -2.39 4.36
C PHE A 56 -5.89 -1.61 3.37
N LEU A 57 -6.52 -0.95 2.41
CA LEU A 57 -5.88 -0.03 1.48
C LEU A 57 -6.87 1.05 1.04
N ASP A 58 -6.63 2.26 1.50
CA ASP A 58 -7.29 3.48 1.04
C ASP A 58 -6.27 4.36 0.30
N HIS A 59 -6.71 4.93 -0.80
CA HIS A 59 -5.99 5.94 -1.56
C HIS A 59 -6.75 7.26 -1.48
N ALA A 60 -6.09 8.28 -0.97
CA ALA A 60 -6.60 9.64 -0.82
C ALA A 60 -5.89 10.59 -1.76
N GLY A 61 -6.62 11.22 -2.65
CA GLY A 61 -6.06 12.16 -3.63
C GLY A 61 -5.60 11.50 -4.94
N PRO A 62 -4.76 12.22 -5.77
CA PRO A 62 -4.36 13.62 -5.53
C PRO A 62 -5.54 14.58 -5.51
N VAL A 63 -5.60 15.45 -4.51
CA VAL A 63 -6.69 16.41 -4.32
C VAL A 63 -6.16 17.73 -3.79
N SER A 64 -6.79 18.84 -4.21
CA SER A 64 -6.55 20.17 -3.67
C SER A 64 -7.82 20.67 -2.97
N PHE A 65 -7.66 21.39 -1.87
CA PHE A 65 -8.74 21.94 -1.06
C PHE A 65 -8.36 23.33 -0.51
N PRO A 66 -9.32 24.17 -0.12
CA PRO A 66 -9.02 25.42 0.57
C PRO A 66 -8.28 25.16 1.90
N ALA A 67 -7.47 26.12 2.33
CA ALA A 67 -6.82 26.08 3.65
C ALA A 67 -7.89 25.94 4.75
N GLY A 68 -7.69 25.01 5.67
CA GLY A 68 -8.66 24.65 6.72
C GLY A 68 -9.70 23.59 6.36
N ASP A 69 -9.80 23.19 5.08
CA ASP A 69 -10.75 22.17 4.60
C ASP A 69 -10.06 20.81 4.32
N GLY A 70 -8.86 20.61 4.85
CA GLY A 70 -8.09 19.37 4.70
C GLY A 70 -8.67 18.18 5.46
N LEU A 71 -7.98 17.03 5.35
CA LEU A 71 -8.36 15.83 6.08
C LEU A 71 -8.47 16.09 7.58
N ASP A 72 -9.58 15.68 8.17
CA ASP A 72 -9.80 15.73 9.62
C ASP A 72 -10.47 14.43 10.08
N VAL A 73 -9.65 13.46 10.47
CA VAL A 73 -10.11 12.21 11.07
C VAL A 73 -9.96 12.33 12.58
N GLY A 74 -11.09 12.45 13.27
CA GLY A 74 -11.16 12.55 14.73
C GLY A 74 -10.66 11.30 15.46
N PRO A 75 -10.66 11.34 16.81
CA PRO A 75 -10.15 10.22 17.62
C PRO A 75 -10.88 8.91 17.32
N HIS A 76 -10.13 7.89 17.00
CA HIS A 76 -10.64 6.54 16.74
C HIS A 76 -9.61 5.47 17.15
N PRO A 77 -10.07 4.27 17.60
CA PRO A 77 -9.20 3.23 18.11
C PRO A 77 -8.85 2.18 17.06
N HIS A 78 -7.68 1.54 17.27
CA HIS A 78 -7.26 0.32 16.57
C HIS A 78 -6.81 -0.74 17.55
N ILE A 79 -6.90 -2.02 17.15
CA ILE A 79 -6.48 -3.19 17.91
C ILE A 79 -6.02 -4.30 16.95
N GLY A 80 -4.95 -5.01 17.31
CA GLY A 80 -4.53 -6.24 16.61
C GLY A 80 -3.95 -6.03 15.21
N LEU A 81 -3.56 -4.81 14.85
CA LEU A 81 -3.01 -4.45 13.54
C LEU A 81 -1.94 -3.37 13.65
N GLN A 82 -1.26 -3.09 12.54
CA GLN A 82 -0.45 -1.88 12.36
C GLN A 82 -1.12 -0.99 11.31
N THR A 83 -1.24 0.32 11.58
CA THR A 83 -1.58 1.31 10.55
C THR A 83 -0.30 1.80 9.89
N PHE A 84 -0.35 1.95 8.58
CA PHE A 84 0.79 2.32 7.74
C PHE A 84 0.38 3.46 6.82
N THR A 85 0.91 4.65 7.07
CA THR A 85 0.63 5.83 6.25
C THR A 85 1.81 6.13 5.33
N TRP A 86 1.61 6.11 4.02
CA TRP A 86 2.54 6.60 3.01
C TRP A 86 2.09 7.96 2.49
N MET A 87 2.88 9.00 2.72
CA MET A 87 2.58 10.36 2.25
C MET A 87 3.29 10.62 0.93
N ILE A 88 2.51 10.94 -0.11
CA ILE A 88 3.01 11.23 -1.47
C ILE A 88 3.06 12.74 -1.69
N GLU A 89 1.99 13.48 -1.36
CA GLU A 89 1.93 14.95 -1.42
C GLU A 89 1.13 15.49 -0.24
N GLY A 90 1.48 16.68 0.23
CA GLY A 90 0.87 17.32 1.38
C GLY A 90 1.45 16.85 2.71
N THR A 91 0.82 17.24 3.80
CA THR A 91 1.26 16.92 5.17
C THR A 91 0.09 16.56 6.06
N MET A 92 0.32 15.74 7.07
CA MET A 92 -0.70 15.32 8.03
C MET A 92 -0.09 15.18 9.42
N MET A 93 -0.80 15.67 10.43
CA MET A 93 -0.44 15.53 11.83
C MET A 93 -1.07 14.25 12.40
N HIS A 94 -0.26 13.31 12.82
CA HIS A 94 -0.64 12.18 13.66
C HIS A 94 -0.52 12.58 15.13
N THR A 95 -1.54 12.25 15.92
CA THR A 95 -1.49 12.36 17.40
C THR A 95 -2.14 11.11 17.99
N ASP A 96 -1.54 10.50 19.02
CA ASP A 96 -2.03 9.25 19.60
C ASP A 96 -2.11 9.25 21.12
N SER A 97 -2.73 8.19 21.66
CA SER A 97 -2.90 8.00 23.12
C SER A 97 -1.63 7.66 23.86
N LEU A 98 -0.50 7.40 23.20
CA LEU A 98 0.83 7.26 23.80
C LEU A 98 1.50 8.63 24.03
N GLY A 99 0.90 9.71 23.48
CA GLY A 99 1.46 11.05 23.51
C GLY A 99 2.35 11.38 22.33
N SER A 100 2.38 10.53 21.29
CA SER A 100 3.09 10.85 20.06
C SER A 100 2.39 11.99 19.34
N LYS A 101 3.19 12.89 18.76
CA LYS A 101 2.72 13.98 17.90
C LYS A 101 3.72 14.16 16.77
N GLN A 102 3.34 13.69 15.57
CA GLN A 102 4.26 13.64 14.44
C GLN A 102 3.61 14.20 13.17
N LEU A 103 4.23 15.22 12.59
CA LEU A 103 3.90 15.68 11.25
C LEU A 103 4.59 14.77 10.22
N ILE A 104 3.81 14.07 9.43
CA ILE A 104 4.29 13.32 8.28
C ILE A 104 4.35 14.22 7.06
N ARG A 105 5.41 14.11 6.26
CA ARG A 105 5.69 14.87 5.04
C ARG A 105 5.80 13.94 3.83
N PRO A 106 5.80 14.47 2.61
CA PRO A 106 6.01 13.67 1.40
C PRO A 106 7.25 12.77 1.48
N LYS A 107 7.10 11.56 0.96
CA LYS A 107 8.11 10.50 0.94
C LYS A 107 8.48 9.94 2.34
N GLN A 108 7.60 10.09 3.31
CA GLN A 108 7.76 9.56 4.67
C GLN A 108 6.68 8.52 5.00
N VAL A 109 7.00 7.65 5.95
CA VAL A 109 6.08 6.65 6.49
C VAL A 109 5.88 6.87 7.99
N ASN A 110 4.61 6.82 8.43
CA ASN A 110 4.23 6.57 9.82
C ASN A 110 3.76 5.12 9.96
N LEU A 111 4.24 4.44 10.99
CA LEU A 111 3.81 3.11 11.38
C LEU A 111 3.33 3.14 12.82
N MET A 112 2.03 2.87 13.03
CA MET A 112 1.46 2.75 14.36
C MET A 112 1.06 1.29 14.63
N THR A 113 1.76 0.62 15.51
CA THR A 113 1.41 -0.72 15.99
C THR A 113 0.34 -0.58 17.06
N ALA A 114 -0.87 -1.07 16.80
CA ALA A 114 -1.98 -0.96 17.74
C ALA A 114 -1.90 -1.97 18.89
N GLY A 115 -1.42 -3.19 18.62
CA GLY A 115 -1.30 -4.22 19.65
C GLY A 115 -2.62 -4.41 20.42
N HIS A 116 -2.58 -4.34 21.74
CA HIS A 116 -3.76 -4.46 22.61
C HIS A 116 -4.70 -3.25 22.57
N GLY A 117 -4.31 -2.13 21.95
CA GLY A 117 -5.17 -0.97 21.72
C GLY A 117 -4.42 0.37 21.73
N ILE A 118 -4.74 1.23 20.78
CA ILE A 118 -4.29 2.62 20.66
C ILE A 118 -5.38 3.45 20.00
N SER A 119 -5.53 4.70 20.42
CA SER A 119 -6.40 5.68 19.71
C SER A 119 -5.56 6.76 19.10
N HIS A 120 -5.91 7.23 17.92
CA HIS A 120 -5.21 8.32 17.25
C HIS A 120 -6.14 9.25 16.47
N THR A 121 -5.58 10.36 16.03
CA THR A 121 -6.17 11.31 15.09
C THR A 121 -5.23 11.54 13.94
N GLU A 122 -5.79 11.87 12.78
CA GLU A 122 -5.04 12.21 11.56
C GLU A 122 -5.65 13.48 10.95
N VAL A 123 -4.93 14.59 11.08
CA VAL A 123 -5.46 15.91 10.74
C VAL A 123 -4.47 16.67 9.86
N ALA A 124 -4.93 17.16 8.72
CA ALA A 124 -4.14 18.08 7.90
C ALA A 124 -3.98 19.41 8.65
N PRO A 125 -2.80 20.04 8.66
CA PRO A 125 -2.63 21.40 9.17
C PRO A 125 -3.55 22.39 8.45
N ASP A 126 -4.04 23.43 9.13
CA ASP A 126 -4.92 24.45 8.56
C ASP A 126 -4.33 25.18 7.34
N THR A 127 -3.01 25.17 7.19
CA THR A 127 -2.31 25.77 6.06
C THR A 127 -2.12 24.81 4.88
N GLU A 128 -2.47 23.52 5.06
CA GLU A 128 -2.33 22.53 4.00
C GLU A 128 -3.46 22.69 2.97
N THR A 129 -3.12 22.53 1.70
CA THR A 129 -4.06 22.71 0.58
C THR A 129 -4.08 21.55 -0.40
N LYS A 130 -3.26 20.53 -0.12
CA LYS A 130 -3.15 19.36 -0.99
C LYS A 130 -3.02 18.09 -0.17
N MET A 131 -3.44 16.98 -0.77
CA MET A 131 -3.20 15.65 -0.21
C MET A 131 -3.11 14.60 -1.30
N HIS A 132 -2.10 13.76 -1.17
CA HIS A 132 -1.99 12.50 -1.87
C HIS A 132 -1.31 11.50 -0.94
N ALA A 133 -2.03 10.47 -0.54
CA ALA A 133 -1.54 9.49 0.43
C ALA A 133 -2.17 8.11 0.23
N ALA A 134 -1.45 7.09 0.63
CA ALA A 134 -1.99 5.75 0.80
C ALA A 134 -2.02 5.39 2.29
N GLN A 135 -3.18 4.95 2.77
CA GLN A 135 -3.38 4.43 4.12
C GLN A 135 -3.58 2.93 4.04
N LEU A 136 -2.70 2.18 4.68
CA LEU A 136 -2.76 0.72 4.70
C LEU A 136 -2.81 0.20 6.14
N TRP A 137 -3.32 -1.01 6.30
CA TRP A 137 -3.20 -1.73 7.58
C TRP A 137 -2.62 -3.11 7.35
N ILE A 138 -1.80 -3.52 8.32
CA ILE A 138 -1.15 -4.82 8.36
C ILE A 138 -1.74 -5.60 9.55
N ALA A 139 -2.33 -6.75 9.30
CA ALA A 139 -2.81 -7.63 10.36
C ALA A 139 -1.61 -8.17 11.17
N LEU A 140 -1.64 -8.04 12.49
CA LEU A 140 -0.64 -8.65 13.34
C LEU A 140 -0.87 -10.18 13.42
N PRO A 141 0.20 -10.97 13.46
CA PRO A 141 0.08 -12.41 13.71
C PRO A 141 -0.47 -12.66 15.13
N ASP A 142 -1.04 -13.83 15.36
CA ASP A 142 -1.82 -14.11 16.56
C ASP A 142 -1.00 -13.97 17.86
N ASP A 143 0.27 -14.33 17.83
CA ASP A 143 1.20 -14.18 18.97
C ASP A 143 1.61 -12.73 19.23
N LYS A 144 1.34 -11.80 18.32
CA LYS A 144 1.69 -10.37 18.42
C LYS A 144 0.46 -9.44 18.51
N ARG A 145 -0.74 -9.96 18.27
CA ARG A 145 -1.96 -9.13 18.22
C ARG A 145 -2.25 -8.33 19.50
N ASN A 146 -1.75 -8.81 20.64
CA ASN A 146 -1.92 -8.17 21.95
C ASN A 146 -0.62 -7.58 22.51
N MET A 147 0.40 -7.33 21.66
CA MET A 147 1.64 -6.69 22.09
C MET A 147 1.40 -5.24 22.53
N GLU A 148 2.41 -4.64 23.17
CA GLU A 148 2.36 -3.23 23.54
C GLU A 148 2.23 -2.34 22.31
N PRO A 149 1.38 -1.29 22.35
CA PRO A 149 1.24 -0.35 21.25
C PRO A 149 2.52 0.49 21.09
N LYS A 150 2.80 0.88 19.85
CA LYS A 150 4.01 1.63 19.50
C LYS A 150 3.76 2.54 18.32
N PHE A 151 4.41 3.70 18.30
CA PHE A 151 4.45 4.60 17.15
C PHE A 151 5.88 4.77 16.64
N GLU A 152 6.05 4.74 15.32
CA GLU A 152 7.33 4.90 14.64
C GLU A 152 7.18 5.80 13.42
N HIS A 153 8.16 6.65 13.19
CA HIS A 153 8.24 7.54 12.04
C HIS A 153 9.51 7.28 11.25
N TYR A 154 9.36 7.14 9.94
CA TYR A 154 10.46 6.86 9.02
C TYR A 154 10.56 8.02 8.02
N PRO A 155 11.47 8.98 8.25
CA PRO A 155 11.62 10.16 7.40
C PRO A 155 12.33 9.87 6.08
N GLU A 156 13.05 8.74 5.99
CA GLU A 156 13.83 8.34 4.83
C GLU A 156 13.61 6.86 4.53
N LEU A 157 13.36 6.55 3.27
CA LEU A 157 13.18 5.20 2.76
C LEU A 157 14.14 4.91 1.62
N PRO A 158 14.59 3.66 1.46
CA PRO A 158 15.46 3.30 0.36
C PRO A 158 14.76 3.45 -1.00
N VAL A 159 15.50 3.95 -1.97
CA VAL A 159 15.04 4.11 -3.35
C VAL A 159 16.00 3.38 -4.29
N VAL A 160 15.45 2.56 -5.17
CA VAL A 160 16.17 1.84 -6.21
C VAL A 160 15.65 2.27 -7.57
N THR A 161 16.53 2.56 -8.52
CA THR A 161 16.13 2.83 -9.91
C THR A 161 16.51 1.66 -10.80
N LYS A 162 15.53 1.13 -11.53
CA LYS A 162 15.71 0.07 -12.51
C LYS A 162 14.84 0.35 -13.73
N ASP A 163 15.38 0.21 -14.93
CA ASP A 163 14.66 0.41 -16.21
C ASP A 163 13.91 1.76 -16.29
N GLN A 164 14.47 2.84 -15.72
CA GLN A 164 13.86 4.17 -15.59
C GLN A 164 12.60 4.20 -14.71
N VAL A 165 12.38 3.19 -13.88
CA VAL A 165 11.38 3.17 -12.82
C VAL A 165 12.08 3.41 -11.48
N GLU A 166 11.57 4.34 -10.69
CA GLU A 166 11.96 4.55 -9.30
C GLU A 166 11.10 3.65 -8.41
N PHE A 167 11.74 2.84 -7.58
CA PHE A 167 11.12 1.97 -6.59
C PHE A 167 11.46 2.51 -5.20
N THR A 168 10.51 3.09 -4.50
CA THR A 168 10.64 3.41 -3.08
C THR A 168 10.22 2.19 -2.27
N ILE A 169 11.16 1.59 -1.53
CA ILE A 169 10.90 0.38 -0.76
C ILE A 169 10.28 0.80 0.58
N LEU A 170 8.95 0.76 0.64
CA LEU A 170 8.18 1.22 1.80
C LEU A 170 8.36 0.28 2.98
N VAL A 171 8.35 -1.03 2.75
CA VAL A 171 8.51 -2.06 3.78
C VAL A 171 8.93 -3.39 3.16
N GLY A 172 9.69 -4.17 3.92
CA GLY A 172 10.18 -5.50 3.51
C GLY A 172 11.49 -5.44 2.72
N ASP A 173 11.76 -6.52 2.00
CA ASP A 173 12.96 -6.70 1.17
C ASP A 173 12.54 -6.76 -0.31
N PHE A 174 13.13 -5.91 -1.14
CA PHE A 174 12.82 -5.84 -2.57
C PHE A 174 14.00 -5.33 -3.38
N LEU A 175 14.33 -5.97 -4.50
CA LEU A 175 15.49 -5.66 -5.35
C LEU A 175 16.80 -5.56 -4.55
N ASP A 176 17.07 -6.55 -3.71
CA ASP A 176 18.26 -6.63 -2.83
C ASP A 176 18.39 -5.43 -1.85
N THR A 177 17.29 -4.76 -1.53
CA THR A 177 17.24 -3.59 -0.67
C THR A 177 16.19 -3.77 0.41
N VAL A 178 16.59 -3.57 1.67
CA VAL A 178 15.74 -3.76 2.83
C VAL A 178 15.27 -2.41 3.37
N SER A 179 13.95 -2.26 3.55
CA SER A 179 13.36 -1.11 4.22
C SER A 179 13.64 -1.14 5.72
N PRO A 180 13.87 0.02 6.39
CA PRO A 180 14.01 0.10 7.83
C PRO A 180 12.70 -0.13 8.60
N VAL A 181 11.55 -0.13 7.93
CA VAL A 181 10.22 -0.19 8.55
C VAL A 181 9.97 -1.55 9.20
N GLN A 182 9.67 -1.56 10.50
CA GLN A 182 9.57 -2.75 11.33
C GLN A 182 8.17 -3.35 11.31
N VAL A 183 8.03 -4.51 10.71
CA VAL A 183 6.77 -5.28 10.66
C VAL A 183 6.93 -6.65 11.30
N HIS A 184 5.81 -7.29 11.68
CA HIS A 184 5.78 -8.56 12.39
C HIS A 184 5.38 -9.74 11.52
N THR A 185 5.08 -9.49 10.25
CA THR A 185 4.74 -10.51 9.25
C THR A 185 5.60 -10.28 8.01
N PRO A 186 6.19 -11.32 7.40
CA PRO A 186 6.88 -11.18 6.13
C PRO A 186 5.94 -10.62 5.07
N LEU A 187 6.25 -9.46 4.53
CA LEU A 187 5.50 -8.78 3.48
C LEU A 187 6.38 -7.77 2.75
N VAL A 188 5.89 -7.27 1.64
CA VAL A 188 6.54 -6.21 0.86
C VAL A 188 5.53 -5.13 0.50
N GLY A 189 5.97 -3.88 0.55
CA GLY A 189 5.25 -2.72 0.03
C GLY A 189 6.22 -1.81 -0.70
N VAL A 190 5.88 -1.45 -1.95
CA VAL A 190 6.74 -0.64 -2.82
C VAL A 190 5.88 0.38 -3.55
N ASP A 191 6.33 1.62 -3.56
CA ASP A 191 5.78 2.65 -4.44
C ASP A 191 6.63 2.74 -5.71
N LEU A 192 5.98 2.73 -6.88
CA LEU A 192 6.61 2.76 -8.18
C LEU A 192 6.28 4.07 -8.90
N THR A 193 7.30 4.82 -9.25
CA THR A 193 7.15 6.04 -10.06
C THR A 193 7.89 5.91 -11.39
N ALA A 194 7.19 6.14 -12.49
CA ALA A 194 7.77 6.05 -13.83
C ALA A 194 7.19 7.09 -14.79
N GLN A 195 7.95 7.41 -15.83
CA GLN A 195 7.44 8.19 -16.95
C GLN A 195 6.58 7.32 -17.88
N ALA A 196 5.73 7.96 -18.67
CA ALA A 196 4.91 7.26 -19.66
C ALA A 196 5.76 6.39 -20.62
N ASN A 197 5.21 5.26 -21.03
CA ASN A 197 5.83 4.28 -21.92
C ASN A 197 7.08 3.58 -21.37
N THR A 198 7.31 3.64 -20.06
CA THR A 198 8.37 2.87 -19.39
C THR A 198 7.91 1.43 -19.18
N LYS A 199 8.84 0.47 -19.31
CA LYS A 199 8.59 -0.95 -19.06
C LYS A 199 9.69 -1.52 -18.17
N THR A 200 9.32 -2.30 -17.19
CA THR A 200 10.25 -3.03 -16.34
C THR A 200 9.76 -4.44 -16.04
N ARG A 201 10.68 -5.32 -15.68
CA ARG A 201 10.37 -6.65 -15.13
C ARG A 201 10.78 -6.70 -13.68
N ILE A 202 9.85 -7.10 -12.82
CA ILE A 202 10.04 -7.17 -11.38
C ILE A 202 10.09 -8.65 -10.96
N PRO A 203 11.14 -9.09 -10.26
CA PRO A 203 11.13 -10.40 -9.64
C PRO A 203 10.16 -10.42 -8.48
N LEU A 204 9.28 -11.41 -8.43
CA LEU A 204 8.33 -11.59 -7.34
C LEU A 204 8.67 -12.85 -6.56
N ASN A 205 8.52 -12.80 -5.23
CA ASN A 205 8.66 -13.98 -4.38
C ASN A 205 7.40 -14.86 -4.56
N PRO A 206 7.55 -16.11 -5.03
CA PRO A 206 6.39 -16.97 -5.29
C PRO A 206 5.60 -17.39 -4.04
N ASN A 207 6.10 -17.09 -2.85
CA ASN A 207 5.40 -17.36 -1.59
C ASN A 207 4.53 -16.20 -1.12
N PHE A 208 4.47 -15.09 -1.87
CA PHE A 208 3.67 -13.92 -1.52
C PHE A 208 2.49 -13.74 -2.48
N GLU A 209 1.38 -13.26 -1.97
CA GLU A 209 0.33 -12.64 -2.78
C GLU A 209 0.71 -11.19 -3.12
N TYR A 210 0.38 -10.76 -4.33
CA TYR A 210 0.65 -9.41 -4.79
C TYR A 210 -0.61 -8.71 -5.28
N ALA A 211 -0.75 -7.44 -4.92
CA ALA A 211 -1.72 -6.55 -5.52
C ALA A 211 -1.02 -5.32 -6.12
N PHE A 212 -1.58 -4.81 -7.19
CA PHE A 212 -1.14 -3.58 -7.84
C PHE A 212 -2.33 -2.64 -7.96
N MET A 213 -2.10 -1.38 -7.62
CA MET A 213 -3.06 -0.30 -7.73
C MET A 213 -2.36 0.91 -8.36
N ALA A 214 -2.95 1.51 -9.38
CA ALA A 214 -2.48 2.79 -9.88
C ALA A 214 -2.98 3.90 -8.95
N LEU A 215 -2.06 4.66 -8.39
CA LEU A 215 -2.39 5.83 -7.57
C LEU A 215 -2.54 7.07 -8.46
N GLU A 216 -1.83 7.09 -9.60
CA GLU A 216 -1.87 8.15 -10.59
C GLU A 216 -1.55 7.59 -11.98
N GLY A 217 -2.20 8.12 -13.00
CA GLY A 217 -2.01 7.70 -14.39
C GLY A 217 -2.61 6.33 -14.71
N ILE A 218 -2.05 5.67 -15.72
CA ILE A 218 -2.46 4.35 -16.18
C ILE A 218 -1.21 3.49 -16.34
N ALA A 219 -1.26 2.27 -15.82
CA ALA A 219 -0.22 1.27 -15.96
C ALA A 219 -0.77 -0.01 -16.62
N GLN A 220 0.10 -0.96 -16.91
CA GLN A 220 -0.28 -2.31 -17.30
C GLN A 220 0.52 -3.31 -16.47
N VAL A 221 -0.15 -4.29 -15.90
CA VAL A 221 0.45 -5.42 -15.19
C VAL A 221 0.18 -6.68 -16.01
N ASN A 222 1.21 -7.27 -16.61
CA ASN A 222 1.09 -8.44 -17.49
C ASN A 222 0.01 -8.29 -18.58
N GLY A 223 -0.12 -7.09 -19.17
CA GLY A 223 -1.10 -6.77 -20.21
C GLY A 223 -2.48 -6.33 -19.71
N HIS A 224 -2.78 -6.45 -18.40
CA HIS A 224 -3.99 -5.88 -17.82
C HIS A 224 -3.82 -4.38 -17.55
N GLU A 225 -4.76 -3.59 -18.03
CA GLU A 225 -4.80 -2.16 -17.72
C GLU A 225 -5.11 -1.94 -16.24
N LEU A 226 -4.37 -1.06 -15.62
CA LEU A 226 -4.49 -0.66 -14.23
C LEU A 226 -4.64 0.85 -14.17
N ASN A 227 -5.78 1.30 -13.67
CA ASN A 227 -6.10 2.70 -13.44
C ASN A 227 -6.61 2.93 -12.00
N ALA A 228 -6.96 4.16 -11.65
CA ALA A 228 -7.38 4.50 -10.29
C ALA A 228 -8.73 3.88 -9.85
N ASP A 229 -9.46 3.23 -10.74
CA ASP A 229 -10.76 2.60 -10.46
C ASP A 229 -10.67 1.09 -10.28
N ASN A 230 -9.47 0.50 -10.45
CA ASN A 230 -9.26 -0.93 -10.27
C ASN A 230 -7.96 -1.26 -9.53
N MET A 231 -7.95 -2.44 -8.97
CA MET A 231 -6.79 -3.12 -8.39
C MET A 231 -6.68 -4.49 -9.05
N VAL A 232 -5.48 -4.91 -9.38
CA VAL A 232 -5.23 -6.29 -9.83
C VAL A 232 -4.48 -7.06 -8.76
N VAL A 233 -4.87 -8.32 -8.58
CA VAL A 233 -4.21 -9.26 -7.67
C VAL A 233 -3.65 -10.40 -8.51
N LEU A 234 -2.39 -10.73 -8.26
CA LEU A 234 -1.76 -11.93 -8.81
C LEU A 234 -2.05 -13.09 -7.85
N GLU A 235 -2.74 -14.11 -8.34
CA GLU A 235 -2.92 -15.35 -7.62
C GLU A 235 -1.71 -16.26 -7.89
N THR A 236 -1.13 -16.82 -6.83
CA THR A 236 0.00 -17.78 -6.86
C THR A 236 -0.51 -19.20 -6.86
#